data_fb1935c76fe87ea5bd1522783641386f
#
_entry.id   fb1935c76fe87ea5bd1522783641386f
#
_cell.length_a   1.000
_cell.length_b   1.000
_cell.length_c   1.000
_cell.angle_alpha   90.00
_cell.angle_beta   90.00
_cell.angle_gamma   90.00
#
_symmetry.space_group_name_H-M   'P 1'
#
loop_
_entity.id
_entity.type
_entity.pdbx_description
1 polymer ?
#
loop_
_entity_poly.entity_id
_entity_poly.type
_entity_poly.pdbx_seq_one_letter_code
_entity_poly.pdbx_strand_id
1 'polypeptide(L)'
;PRYSPDAVSERCGIPANTIRRIARELAEAAFDSNLTLPIAWTDSWGREHAEMVGRPVAMHAMRGISAHSNGFHTCRALHLLQLLLGAVDAPGSFRYQPPFPKPVPPANRPGRTRKADGVLDAPPLGFVHGPEDLVVDAQGRPRRIDHAYSWAYPLAAHGMMHTVIRNAWAGDPYKIDTLMMFMANMSWNSAMNTGETMRWLTDKDEHGEYRIPRIIYSDAYASEMVAYADLVLPDTTYLERFDAISLLDRPISDADGASDAIRHPVLAPETQDVEGRPRDVRGFQSVLIELGARLGLPGLANDDGTPKYRDYADYIVRHERAPGVGLLAG
;
A
#
# COMPACT_ATOMS: atom_id res chain seq x y z
N PRO A 1 -36.25 12.84 -10.24
CA PRO A 1 -35.25 11.80 -10.53
C PRO A 1 -34.75 11.18 -9.23
N ARG A 2 -34.46 9.88 -9.24
CA ARG A 2 -34.06 9.08 -8.06
C ARG A 2 -32.86 9.66 -7.26
N TYR A 3 -32.01 10.41 -7.93
CA TYR A 3 -30.78 10.99 -7.38
C TYR A 3 -30.78 12.52 -7.43
N SER A 4 -31.95 13.16 -7.46
CA SER A 4 -31.98 14.62 -7.28
C SER A 4 -31.58 15.01 -5.87
N PRO A 5 -31.05 16.23 -5.64
CA PRO A 5 -30.70 16.70 -4.30
C PRO A 5 -31.85 16.53 -3.28
N ASP A 6 -33.09 16.77 -3.69
CA ASP A 6 -34.25 16.59 -2.81
C ASP A 6 -34.47 15.11 -2.44
N ALA A 7 -34.30 14.21 -3.41
CA ALA A 7 -34.52 12.79 -3.19
C ALA A 7 -33.41 12.12 -2.32
N VAL A 8 -32.19 12.67 -2.31
CA VAL A 8 -31.07 12.09 -1.56
C VAL A 8 -30.78 12.77 -0.24
N SER A 9 -31.31 13.98 -0.03
CA SER A 9 -31.07 14.81 1.16
C SER A 9 -31.31 14.06 2.47
N GLU A 10 -32.44 13.38 2.58
CA GLU A 10 -32.79 12.60 3.77
C GLU A 10 -31.81 11.43 4.00
N ARG A 11 -31.39 10.78 2.91
CA ARG A 11 -30.49 9.61 3.01
C ARG A 11 -29.07 9.98 3.39
N CYS A 12 -28.57 11.11 2.92
CA CYS A 12 -27.20 11.54 3.19
C CYS A 12 -27.09 12.50 4.38
N GLY A 13 -28.21 12.95 4.94
CA GLY A 13 -28.23 13.91 6.05
C GLY A 13 -27.77 15.33 5.67
N ILE A 14 -27.66 15.62 4.37
CA ILE A 14 -27.19 16.93 3.86
C ILE A 14 -28.39 17.65 3.25
N PRO A 15 -28.68 18.90 3.64
CA PRO A 15 -29.79 19.68 3.05
C PRO A 15 -29.63 19.82 1.53
N ALA A 16 -30.73 19.67 0.80
CA ALA A 16 -30.73 19.72 -0.65
C ALA A 16 -30.17 21.05 -1.23
N ASN A 17 -30.41 22.17 -0.56
CA ASN A 17 -29.83 23.46 -0.94
C ASN A 17 -28.30 23.50 -0.77
N THR A 18 -27.77 22.83 0.24
CA THR A 18 -26.30 22.69 0.41
C THR A 18 -25.70 21.88 -0.72
N ILE A 19 -26.33 20.78 -1.14
CA ILE A 19 -25.87 19.98 -2.27
C ILE A 19 -25.87 20.83 -3.55
N ARG A 20 -26.94 21.59 -3.80
CA ARG A 20 -27.00 22.50 -4.97
C ARG A 20 -25.96 23.61 -4.92
N ARG A 21 -25.71 24.19 -3.74
CA ARG A 21 -24.70 25.22 -3.56
C ARG A 21 -23.31 24.68 -3.90
N ILE A 22 -22.91 23.54 -3.32
CA ILE A 22 -21.60 22.93 -3.59
C ILE A 22 -21.46 22.58 -5.08
N ALA A 23 -22.49 22.01 -5.71
CA ALA A 23 -22.46 21.70 -7.12
C ALA A 23 -22.26 22.93 -8.00
N ARG A 24 -22.91 24.07 -7.62
CA ARG A 24 -22.71 25.35 -8.32
C ARG A 24 -21.32 25.89 -8.13
N GLU A 25 -20.81 25.94 -6.90
CA GLU A 25 -19.45 26.42 -6.58
C GLU A 25 -18.38 25.62 -7.36
N LEU A 26 -18.53 24.29 -7.45
CA LEU A 26 -17.66 23.46 -8.27
C LEU A 26 -17.73 23.80 -9.76
N ALA A 27 -18.92 24.04 -10.29
CA ALA A 27 -19.12 24.40 -11.69
C ALA A 27 -18.55 25.81 -11.98
N GLU A 28 -18.83 26.79 -11.14
CA GLU A 28 -18.27 28.15 -11.24
C GLU A 28 -16.76 28.12 -11.22
N ALA A 29 -16.16 27.37 -10.31
CA ALA A 29 -14.71 27.21 -10.25
C ALA A 29 -14.13 26.54 -11.51
N ALA A 30 -14.80 25.53 -12.04
CA ALA A 30 -14.33 24.80 -13.21
C ALA A 30 -14.51 25.57 -14.53
N PHE A 31 -15.61 26.33 -14.70
CA PHE A 31 -15.99 26.88 -15.98
C PHE A 31 -15.90 28.41 -16.04
N ASP A 32 -16.19 29.10 -14.95
CA ASP A 32 -16.22 30.56 -14.91
C ASP A 32 -14.90 31.14 -14.40
N SER A 33 -14.18 30.40 -13.57
CA SER A 33 -12.88 30.79 -12.98
C SER A 33 -11.72 29.99 -13.60
N ASN A 34 -11.81 29.65 -14.88
CA ASN A 34 -10.77 28.87 -15.53
C ASN A 34 -9.42 29.60 -15.59
N LEU A 35 -8.37 28.82 -15.62
CA LEU A 35 -6.98 29.29 -15.73
C LEU A 35 -6.48 29.06 -17.15
N THR A 36 -6.08 30.10 -17.85
CA THR A 36 -5.42 29.96 -19.16
C THR A 36 -3.92 30.15 -19.00
N LEU A 37 -3.15 29.16 -19.41
CA LEU A 37 -1.70 29.16 -19.40
C LEU A 37 -1.14 29.26 -20.82
N PRO A 38 -0.10 30.08 -21.07
CA PRO A 38 0.53 30.21 -22.38
C PRO A 38 1.45 28.99 -22.66
N ILE A 39 0.88 27.80 -22.63
CA ILE A 39 1.59 26.54 -22.86
C ILE A 39 1.01 25.89 -24.12
N ALA A 40 1.82 25.85 -25.18
CA ALA A 40 1.46 25.17 -26.40
C ALA A 40 1.46 23.64 -26.18
N TRP A 41 0.47 22.93 -26.71
CA TRP A 41 0.35 21.49 -26.57
C TRP A 41 -0.42 20.89 -27.74
N THR A 42 -0.28 19.58 -27.90
CA THR A 42 -1.01 18.82 -28.92
C THR A 42 -1.92 17.82 -28.20
N ASP A 43 -3.19 17.78 -28.60
CA ASP A 43 -4.16 16.87 -28.02
C ASP A 43 -4.02 15.42 -28.58
N SER A 44 -4.79 14.50 -28.02
CA SER A 44 -4.76 13.09 -28.43
C SER A 44 -5.28 12.83 -29.85
N TRP A 45 -5.91 13.83 -30.49
CA TRP A 45 -6.32 13.77 -31.90
C TRP A 45 -5.31 14.46 -32.84
N GLY A 46 -4.17 14.92 -32.29
CA GLY A 46 -3.13 15.58 -33.08
C GLY A 46 -3.40 17.06 -33.39
N ARG A 47 -4.36 17.72 -32.72
CA ARG A 47 -4.62 19.14 -32.90
C ARG A 47 -3.71 19.97 -32.01
N GLU A 48 -3.13 21.00 -32.61
CA GLU A 48 -2.27 21.95 -31.89
C GLU A 48 -3.11 23.05 -31.22
N HIS A 49 -2.73 23.38 -30.00
CA HIS A 49 -3.29 24.43 -29.17
C HIS A 49 -2.19 25.38 -28.74
N ALA A 50 -2.41 26.68 -28.86
CA ALA A 50 -1.45 27.69 -28.45
C ALA A 50 -1.39 27.91 -26.94
N GLU A 51 -2.45 27.54 -26.26
CA GLU A 51 -2.60 27.72 -24.82
C GLU A 51 -3.33 26.54 -24.19
N MET A 52 -3.13 26.36 -22.90
CA MET A 52 -3.75 25.28 -22.13
C MET A 52 -4.75 25.88 -21.14
N VAL A 53 -5.99 25.42 -21.19
CA VAL A 53 -7.05 25.85 -20.28
C VAL A 53 -7.08 24.92 -19.06
N GLY A 54 -6.84 25.49 -17.90
CA GLY A 54 -6.94 24.79 -16.63
C GLY A 54 -8.37 24.73 -16.10
N ARG A 55 -8.61 23.80 -15.21
CA ARG A 55 -9.87 23.61 -14.47
C ARG A 55 -9.52 23.50 -12.98
N PRO A 56 -9.54 24.63 -12.22
CA PRO A 56 -9.02 24.65 -10.85
C PRO A 56 -9.99 24.00 -9.84
N VAL A 57 -10.38 22.78 -10.14
CA VAL A 57 -11.17 21.90 -9.26
C VAL A 57 -10.45 20.57 -9.15
N ALA A 58 -9.99 20.24 -7.97
CA ALA A 58 -9.36 18.97 -7.69
C ALA A 58 -10.06 18.28 -6.53
N MET A 59 -10.16 16.97 -6.59
CA MET A 59 -10.71 16.15 -5.52
C MET A 59 -9.67 15.12 -5.11
N HIS A 60 -9.39 15.07 -3.83
CA HIS A 60 -8.50 14.07 -3.26
C HIS A 60 -9.32 13.03 -2.52
N ALA A 61 -9.11 11.78 -2.87
CA ALA A 61 -9.75 10.65 -2.21
C ALA A 61 -8.76 9.50 -2.10
N MET A 62 -8.79 8.85 -0.97
CA MET A 62 -7.94 7.71 -0.65
C MET A 62 -8.78 6.46 -0.37
N ARG A 63 -8.20 5.49 0.27
CA ARG A 63 -8.83 4.19 0.54
C ARG A 63 -10.16 4.28 1.28
N GLY A 64 -10.41 5.33 2.07
CA GLY A 64 -11.63 5.48 2.83
C GLY A 64 -12.89 5.37 2.00
N ILE A 65 -12.94 6.00 0.83
CA ILE A 65 -14.14 5.94 -0.03
C ILE A 65 -14.33 4.60 -0.73
N SER A 66 -13.28 3.80 -0.86
CA SER A 66 -13.34 2.48 -1.49
C SER A 66 -13.57 1.35 -0.48
N ALA A 67 -13.35 1.59 0.81
CA ALA A 67 -13.43 0.59 1.86
C ALA A 67 -14.86 0.34 2.36
N HIS A 68 -15.82 0.29 1.46
CA HIS A 68 -17.23 0.06 1.70
C HIS A 68 -17.79 -0.97 0.72
N SER A 69 -18.91 -1.59 1.05
CA SER A 69 -19.57 -2.56 0.16
C SER A 69 -19.94 -1.97 -1.21
N ASN A 70 -20.15 -0.66 -1.31
CA ASN A 70 -20.40 0.09 -2.53
C ASN A 70 -19.20 0.95 -2.98
N GLY A 71 -18.02 0.69 -2.45
CA GLY A 71 -16.81 1.50 -2.65
C GLY A 71 -16.46 1.72 -4.12
N PHE A 72 -16.55 0.69 -4.95
CA PHE A 72 -16.34 0.81 -6.38
C PHE A 72 -17.26 1.85 -7.03
N HIS A 73 -18.54 1.82 -6.71
CA HIS A 73 -19.51 2.78 -7.27
C HIS A 73 -19.32 4.19 -6.72
N THR A 74 -18.88 4.31 -5.47
CA THR A 74 -18.53 5.60 -4.86
C THR A 74 -17.33 6.24 -5.57
N CYS A 75 -16.27 5.49 -5.80
CA CYS A 75 -15.12 5.96 -6.58
C CYS A 75 -15.52 6.33 -8.01
N ARG A 76 -16.33 5.49 -8.66
CA ARG A 76 -16.85 5.77 -10.01
C ARG A 76 -17.67 7.04 -10.06
N ALA A 77 -18.51 7.30 -9.07
CA ALA A 77 -19.32 8.53 -9.00
C ALA A 77 -18.42 9.78 -8.86
N LEU A 78 -17.37 9.69 -8.04
CA LEU A 78 -16.38 10.76 -7.89
C LEU A 78 -15.66 11.04 -9.22
N HIS A 79 -15.18 10.01 -9.91
CA HIS A 79 -14.53 10.19 -11.21
C HIS A 79 -15.48 10.72 -12.28
N LEU A 80 -16.75 10.31 -12.26
CA LEU A 80 -17.75 10.85 -13.16
C LEU A 80 -17.96 12.36 -12.92
N LEU A 81 -18.00 12.79 -11.67
CA LEU A 81 -18.08 14.21 -11.32
C LEU A 81 -16.88 14.99 -11.87
N GLN A 82 -15.66 14.47 -11.71
CA GLN A 82 -14.46 15.08 -12.27
C GLN A 82 -14.51 15.18 -13.80
N LEU A 83 -14.99 14.16 -14.48
CA LEU A 83 -15.20 14.17 -15.94
C LEU A 83 -16.22 15.23 -16.38
N LEU A 84 -17.34 15.35 -15.66
CA LEU A 84 -18.37 16.36 -15.94
C LEU A 84 -17.86 17.80 -15.76
N LEU A 85 -16.93 18.00 -14.83
CA LEU A 85 -16.29 19.29 -14.61
C LEU A 85 -15.11 19.55 -15.58
N GLY A 86 -14.73 18.58 -16.41
CA GLY A 86 -13.53 18.67 -17.22
C GLY A 86 -12.23 18.74 -16.39
N ALA A 87 -12.29 18.28 -15.15
CA ALA A 87 -11.23 18.43 -14.16
C ALA A 87 -10.35 17.16 -14.08
N VAL A 88 -9.88 16.70 -15.23
CA VAL A 88 -8.95 15.57 -15.35
C VAL A 88 -7.79 15.96 -16.25
N ASP A 89 -6.57 15.82 -15.77
CA ASP A 89 -5.32 16.13 -16.49
C ASP A 89 -5.23 17.57 -17.04
N ALA A 90 -6.05 18.48 -16.53
CA ALA A 90 -5.98 19.90 -16.82
C ALA A 90 -5.24 20.63 -15.68
N PRO A 91 -4.53 21.73 -15.94
CA PRO A 91 -3.88 22.51 -14.89
C PRO A 91 -4.84 22.88 -13.75
N GLY A 92 -4.40 22.69 -12.51
CA GLY A 92 -5.20 22.91 -11.30
C GLY A 92 -6.22 21.82 -10.98
N SER A 93 -6.28 20.75 -11.76
CA SER A 93 -7.23 19.67 -11.60
C SER A 93 -6.62 18.35 -11.12
N PHE A 94 -7.43 17.32 -11.06
CA PHE A 94 -6.98 15.96 -10.73
C PHE A 94 -6.11 15.38 -11.85
N ARG A 95 -5.00 14.77 -11.49
CA ARG A 95 -4.15 14.03 -12.41
C ARG A 95 -4.52 12.55 -12.39
N TYR A 96 -4.80 12.02 -13.58
CA TYR A 96 -5.15 10.62 -13.74
C TYR A 96 -3.95 9.70 -13.45
N GLN A 97 -2.79 10.05 -13.96
CA GLN A 97 -1.54 9.39 -13.60
C GLN A 97 -0.61 10.40 -12.93
N PRO A 98 -0.14 10.11 -11.71
CA PRO A 98 0.91 10.90 -11.12
C PRO A 98 2.11 10.93 -12.07
N PRO A 99 2.74 12.09 -12.30
CA PRO A 99 3.92 12.20 -13.17
C PRO A 99 5.18 11.71 -12.46
N PHE A 100 5.05 10.68 -11.64
CA PHE A 100 6.20 10.08 -11.03
C PHE A 100 6.98 9.30 -12.08
N PRO A 101 8.27 9.56 -12.29
CA PRO A 101 9.09 8.62 -12.99
C PRO A 101 8.96 7.30 -12.23
N LYS A 102 8.69 6.24 -12.94
CA LYS A 102 8.82 4.91 -12.33
C LYS A 102 10.21 4.86 -11.74
N PRO A 103 10.36 4.51 -10.45
CA PRO A 103 11.68 4.34 -9.89
C PRO A 103 12.48 3.46 -10.83
N VAL A 104 13.71 3.85 -11.12
CA VAL A 104 14.59 3.00 -11.92
C VAL A 104 14.59 1.64 -11.25
N PRO A 105 14.12 0.58 -11.91
CA PRO A 105 14.08 -0.72 -11.26
C PRO A 105 15.50 -1.08 -10.85
N PRO A 106 15.72 -1.59 -9.65
CA PRO A 106 17.00 -2.15 -9.28
C PRO A 106 17.44 -3.14 -10.36
N ALA A 107 18.68 -3.09 -10.78
CA ALA A 107 19.22 -4.03 -11.78
C ALA A 107 19.05 -5.49 -11.34
N ASN A 108 18.96 -5.73 -10.04
CA ASN A 108 18.72 -7.02 -9.40
C ASN A 108 17.26 -7.30 -9.11
N ARG A 109 16.32 -6.52 -9.65
CA ARG A 109 14.90 -6.80 -9.46
C ARG A 109 14.61 -8.20 -9.97
N PRO A 110 14.03 -9.09 -9.12
CA PRO A 110 13.76 -10.45 -9.53
C PRO A 110 12.88 -10.49 -10.77
N GLY A 111 13.34 -11.21 -11.77
CA GLY A 111 12.55 -11.50 -12.96
C GLY A 111 11.39 -12.46 -12.63
N ARG A 112 10.46 -12.58 -13.57
CA ARG A 112 9.38 -13.59 -13.49
C ARG A 112 9.84 -14.97 -13.99
N THR A 113 11.14 -15.18 -14.07
CA THR A 113 11.72 -16.44 -14.55
C THR A 113 11.61 -17.52 -13.48
N ARG A 114 11.43 -18.74 -13.93
CA ARG A 114 11.42 -19.91 -13.07
C ARG A 114 12.68 -20.73 -13.28
N LYS A 115 13.16 -21.31 -12.21
CA LYS A 115 14.18 -22.36 -12.26
C LYS A 115 13.64 -23.62 -12.92
N ALA A 116 14.51 -24.54 -13.28
CA ALA A 116 14.14 -25.80 -13.90
C ALA A 116 13.17 -26.66 -13.05
N ASP A 117 13.20 -26.49 -11.73
CA ASP A 117 12.31 -27.14 -10.76
C ASP A 117 10.94 -26.46 -10.64
N GLY A 118 10.68 -25.41 -11.42
CA GLY A 118 9.43 -24.65 -11.39
C GLY A 118 9.33 -23.60 -10.29
N VAL A 119 10.30 -23.50 -9.40
CA VAL A 119 10.37 -22.46 -8.38
C VAL A 119 10.73 -21.13 -9.03
N LEU A 120 10.13 -20.04 -8.57
CA LEU A 120 10.53 -18.70 -9.02
C LEU A 120 12.02 -18.49 -8.75
N ASP A 121 12.71 -17.95 -9.73
CA ASP A 121 14.15 -17.65 -9.61
C ASP A 121 14.43 -16.62 -8.51
N ALA A 122 13.49 -15.73 -8.32
CA ALA A 122 13.43 -14.88 -7.14
C ALA A 122 11.96 -14.49 -6.88
N PRO A 123 11.60 -14.15 -5.64
CA PRO A 123 10.23 -13.72 -5.35
C PRO A 123 9.93 -12.45 -6.13
N PRO A 124 8.79 -12.37 -6.84
CA PRO A 124 8.39 -11.16 -7.53
C PRO A 124 8.14 -10.05 -6.52
N LEU A 125 8.87 -8.96 -6.65
CA LEU A 125 8.59 -7.73 -5.93
C LEU A 125 7.65 -6.89 -6.77
N GLY A 126 6.42 -6.76 -6.34
CA GLY A 126 5.42 -5.95 -7.02
C GLY A 126 4.14 -6.71 -7.37
N PHE A 127 3.25 -6.00 -8.00
CA PHE A 127 1.92 -6.50 -8.32
C PHE A 127 1.86 -7.04 -9.73
N VAL A 128 0.92 -7.95 -9.96
CA VAL A 128 0.54 -8.36 -11.32
C VAL A 128 -0.04 -7.17 -12.07
N HIS A 129 0.31 -7.05 -13.35
CA HIS A 129 0.01 -5.87 -14.13
C HIS A 129 -1.08 -6.09 -15.17
N GLY A 130 -1.37 -7.34 -15.53
CA GLY A 130 -2.32 -7.62 -16.57
C GLY A 130 -2.86 -9.05 -16.61
N PRO A 131 -3.81 -9.32 -17.51
CA PRO A 131 -4.41 -10.64 -17.67
C PRO A 131 -3.40 -11.75 -18.00
N GLU A 132 -2.28 -11.42 -18.62
CA GLU A 132 -1.18 -12.33 -18.92
C GLU A 132 -0.50 -12.89 -17.68
N ASP A 133 -0.69 -12.22 -16.54
CA ASP A 133 -0.17 -12.66 -15.25
C ASP A 133 -1.10 -13.64 -14.53
N LEU A 134 -2.27 -13.91 -15.07
CA LEU A 134 -3.21 -14.83 -14.46
C LEU A 134 -2.70 -16.28 -14.56
N VAL A 135 -2.79 -16.99 -13.44
CA VAL A 135 -2.52 -18.43 -13.40
C VAL A 135 -3.76 -19.18 -13.86
N VAL A 136 -3.56 -20.08 -14.81
CA VAL A 136 -4.62 -20.95 -15.33
C VAL A 136 -4.41 -22.40 -14.90
N ASP A 137 -5.47 -23.18 -14.93
CA ASP A 137 -5.40 -24.63 -14.73
C ASP A 137 -4.90 -25.35 -16.01
N ALA A 138 -4.78 -26.67 -15.93
CA ALA A 138 -4.33 -27.48 -17.07
C ALA A 138 -5.27 -27.41 -18.29
N GLN A 139 -6.49 -26.92 -18.13
CA GLN A 139 -7.47 -26.73 -19.17
C GLN A 139 -7.51 -25.27 -19.69
N GLY A 140 -6.58 -24.41 -19.24
CA GLY A 140 -6.51 -23.02 -19.64
C GLY A 140 -7.55 -22.11 -18.99
N ARG A 141 -8.25 -22.57 -17.95
CA ARG A 141 -9.26 -21.75 -17.26
C ARG A 141 -8.61 -20.96 -16.12
N PRO A 142 -8.99 -19.69 -15.91
CA PRO A 142 -8.52 -18.90 -14.77
C PRO A 142 -8.79 -19.62 -13.45
N ARG A 143 -7.80 -19.66 -12.59
CA ARG A 143 -7.95 -20.18 -11.25
C ARG A 143 -8.79 -19.25 -10.37
N ARG A 144 -9.09 -19.67 -9.17
CA ARG A 144 -9.73 -18.84 -8.15
C ARG A 144 -8.97 -17.50 -8.03
N ILE A 145 -9.66 -16.38 -7.86
CA ILE A 145 -9.08 -15.03 -7.98
C ILE A 145 -7.89 -14.78 -7.05
N ASP A 146 -7.89 -15.37 -5.86
CA ASP A 146 -6.76 -15.29 -4.92
C ASP A 146 -5.56 -16.17 -5.33
N HIS A 147 -5.75 -17.06 -6.31
CA HIS A 147 -4.72 -17.91 -6.90
C HIS A 147 -4.50 -17.62 -8.39
N ALA A 148 -5.16 -16.63 -8.95
CA ALA A 148 -5.20 -16.40 -10.39
C ALA A 148 -4.02 -15.57 -10.92
N TYR A 149 -3.11 -15.17 -10.07
CA TYR A 149 -1.98 -14.32 -10.45
C TYR A 149 -0.68 -15.11 -10.60
N SER A 150 0.23 -14.57 -11.41
CA SER A 150 1.44 -15.25 -11.89
C SER A 150 2.44 -15.71 -10.83
N TRP A 151 2.32 -15.23 -9.63
CA TRP A 151 3.10 -15.77 -8.52
C TRP A 151 2.50 -17.13 -8.17
N ALA A 152 3.19 -18.18 -8.53
CA ALA A 152 2.65 -19.49 -8.30
C ALA A 152 2.18 -19.64 -6.85
N TYR A 153 0.87 -19.73 -6.68
CA TYR A 153 0.21 -19.94 -5.39
C TYR A 153 0.47 -18.82 -4.36
N PRO A 154 0.12 -17.56 -4.63
CA PRO A 154 0.20 -16.54 -3.62
C PRO A 154 -0.77 -16.84 -2.47
N LEU A 155 -0.34 -16.55 -1.24
CA LEU A 155 -1.20 -16.68 -0.05
C LEU A 155 -2.38 -15.68 -0.13
N ALA A 156 -2.12 -14.50 -0.67
CA ALA A 156 -3.15 -13.54 -1.05
C ALA A 156 -2.76 -12.80 -2.33
N ALA A 157 -3.72 -12.57 -3.21
CA ALA A 157 -3.55 -11.68 -4.35
C ALA A 157 -3.64 -10.22 -3.91
N HIS A 158 -3.04 -9.32 -4.69
CA HIS A 158 -3.17 -7.89 -4.44
C HIS A 158 -4.65 -7.46 -4.40
N GLY A 159 -5.01 -6.69 -3.39
CA GLY A 159 -6.40 -6.29 -3.14
C GLY A 159 -7.25 -7.31 -2.38
N MET A 160 -6.71 -8.50 -2.11
CA MET A 160 -7.39 -9.56 -1.37
C MET A 160 -6.69 -9.86 -0.03
N MET A 161 -6.12 -8.86 0.60
CA MET A 161 -5.39 -8.99 1.88
C MET A 161 -6.25 -9.64 2.98
N HIS A 162 -7.56 -9.43 2.94
CA HIS A 162 -8.50 -10.03 3.87
C HIS A 162 -8.57 -11.56 3.80
N THR A 163 -8.03 -12.19 2.76
CA THR A 163 -7.99 -13.65 2.63
C THR A 163 -6.78 -14.30 3.31
N VAL A 164 -5.79 -13.50 3.74
CA VAL A 164 -4.52 -14.01 4.28
C VAL A 164 -4.74 -14.96 5.46
N ILE A 165 -5.49 -14.55 6.46
CA ILE A 165 -5.74 -15.37 7.65
C ILE A 165 -6.51 -16.64 7.30
N ARG A 166 -7.56 -16.49 6.48
CA ARG A 166 -8.35 -17.64 6.01
C ARG A 166 -7.49 -18.65 5.27
N ASN A 167 -6.65 -18.20 4.36
CA ASN A 167 -5.80 -19.06 3.56
C ASN A 167 -4.70 -19.72 4.42
N ALA A 168 -4.13 -18.99 5.36
CA ALA A 168 -3.19 -19.52 6.34
C ALA A 168 -3.82 -20.64 7.18
N TRP A 169 -5.01 -20.40 7.72
CA TRP A 169 -5.79 -21.38 8.47
C TRP A 169 -6.14 -22.63 7.65
N ALA A 170 -6.54 -22.45 6.39
CA ALA A 170 -6.93 -23.54 5.51
C ALA A 170 -5.73 -24.34 4.95
N GLY A 171 -4.51 -23.81 5.06
CA GLY A 171 -3.34 -24.35 4.36
C GLY A 171 -3.44 -24.21 2.84
N ASP A 172 -4.10 -23.18 2.34
CA ASP A 172 -4.42 -22.96 0.95
C ASP A 172 -3.75 -21.66 0.45
N PRO A 173 -2.82 -21.73 -0.48
CA PRO A 173 -2.39 -22.82 -1.35
C PRO A 173 -1.38 -23.80 -0.72
N TYR A 174 -0.85 -23.49 0.43
CA TYR A 174 0.11 -24.32 1.17
C TYR A 174 0.03 -24.01 2.67
N LYS A 175 0.50 -24.94 3.49
CA LYS A 175 0.59 -24.74 4.93
C LYS A 175 1.72 -23.76 5.24
N ILE A 176 1.45 -22.81 6.12
CA ILE A 176 2.49 -21.92 6.68
C ILE A 176 2.84 -22.37 8.09
N ASP A 177 4.08 -22.11 8.50
CA ASP A 177 4.55 -22.35 9.86
C ASP A 177 4.42 -21.11 10.74
N THR A 178 4.79 -19.96 10.19
CA THR A 178 4.82 -18.70 10.94
C THR A 178 4.11 -17.60 10.17
N LEU A 179 3.13 -16.97 10.79
CA LEU A 179 2.48 -15.76 10.31
C LEU A 179 3.08 -14.55 11.04
N MET A 180 3.80 -13.71 10.31
CA MET A 180 4.35 -12.48 10.85
C MET A 180 3.55 -11.29 10.30
N MET A 181 3.01 -10.48 11.18
CA MET A 181 2.21 -9.30 10.82
C MET A 181 2.81 -8.03 11.42
N PHE A 182 2.77 -6.99 10.64
CA PHE A 182 3.23 -5.66 11.02
C PHE A 182 2.10 -4.64 10.87
N MET A 183 1.71 -4.00 11.98
CA MET A 183 0.66 -2.97 12.04
C MET A 183 -0.65 -3.40 11.35
N ALA A 184 -0.96 -4.68 11.39
CA ALA A 184 -2.10 -5.29 10.71
C ALA A 184 -3.04 -5.94 11.73
N ASN A 185 -3.88 -5.15 12.36
CA ASN A 185 -4.85 -5.62 13.37
C ASN A 185 -6.01 -6.39 12.72
N MET A 186 -5.70 -7.51 12.07
CA MET A 186 -6.66 -8.28 11.29
C MET A 186 -7.65 -9.09 12.12
N SER A 187 -7.43 -9.23 13.41
CA SER A 187 -8.43 -9.78 14.34
C SER A 187 -9.64 -8.85 14.52
N TRP A 188 -9.48 -7.56 14.19
CA TRP A 188 -10.52 -6.55 14.36
C TRP A 188 -10.93 -5.86 13.05
N ASN A 189 -9.98 -5.54 12.19
CA ASN A 189 -10.25 -4.82 10.95
C ASN A 189 -9.59 -5.47 9.74
N SER A 190 -9.88 -4.97 8.55
CA SER A 190 -9.29 -5.40 7.27
C SER A 190 -9.49 -6.87 6.89
N ALA A 191 -10.17 -7.65 7.72
CA ALA A 191 -10.46 -9.07 7.48
C ALA A 191 -11.86 -9.31 6.90
N MET A 192 -12.73 -8.32 6.88
CA MET A 192 -14.12 -8.34 6.39
C MET A 192 -15.06 -9.31 7.12
N ASN A 193 -14.54 -10.32 7.80
CA ASN A 193 -15.28 -11.30 8.58
C ASN A 193 -14.60 -11.51 9.93
N THR A 194 -14.72 -10.53 10.80
CA THR A 194 -14.00 -10.44 12.07
C THR A 194 -14.23 -11.66 12.97
N GLY A 195 -15.47 -12.11 13.11
CA GLY A 195 -15.78 -13.26 13.97
C GLY A 195 -15.13 -14.56 13.52
N GLU A 196 -15.14 -14.85 12.22
CA GLU A 196 -14.46 -16.01 11.67
C GLU A 196 -12.93 -15.86 11.73
N THR A 197 -12.42 -14.66 11.50
CA THR A 197 -10.98 -14.40 11.60
C THR A 197 -10.46 -14.66 13.01
N MET A 198 -11.14 -14.21 14.04
CA MET A 198 -10.81 -14.52 15.43
C MET A 198 -10.78 -16.03 15.69
N ARG A 199 -11.76 -16.77 15.15
CA ARG A 199 -11.80 -18.22 15.25
C ARG A 199 -10.62 -18.88 14.53
N TRP A 200 -10.32 -18.48 13.30
CA TRP A 200 -9.19 -19.03 12.53
C TRP A 200 -7.84 -18.83 13.20
N LEU A 201 -7.64 -17.74 13.90
CA LEU A 201 -6.39 -17.44 14.62
C LEU A 201 -6.14 -18.40 15.81
N THR A 202 -7.18 -19.03 16.33
CA THR A 202 -7.11 -19.90 17.51
C THR A 202 -7.57 -21.33 17.25
N ASP A 203 -7.96 -21.66 16.00
CA ASP A 203 -8.47 -22.98 15.66
C ASP A 203 -7.37 -24.04 15.64
N LYS A 204 -7.74 -25.25 16.01
CA LYS A 204 -6.85 -26.41 16.08
C LYS A 204 -7.27 -27.49 15.11
N ASP A 205 -6.32 -28.29 14.71
CA ASP A 205 -6.57 -29.46 13.90
C ASP A 205 -7.00 -30.66 14.76
N GLU A 206 -7.21 -31.83 14.14
CA GLU A 206 -7.62 -33.06 14.79
C GLU A 206 -6.58 -33.63 15.78
N HIS A 207 -5.34 -33.16 15.70
CA HIS A 207 -4.25 -33.52 16.61
C HIS A 207 -4.10 -32.55 17.79
N GLY A 208 -4.91 -31.50 17.83
CA GLY A 208 -4.86 -30.47 18.86
C GLY A 208 -3.82 -29.38 18.63
N GLU A 209 -3.14 -29.39 17.47
CA GLU A 209 -2.18 -28.38 17.08
C GLU A 209 -2.86 -27.19 16.43
N TYR A 210 -2.33 -25.98 16.64
CA TYR A 210 -2.87 -24.79 15.99
C TYR A 210 -2.70 -24.87 14.47
N ARG A 211 -3.75 -24.53 13.72
CA ARG A 211 -3.71 -24.50 12.25
C ARG A 211 -2.78 -23.43 11.72
N ILE A 212 -2.60 -22.34 12.46
CA ILE A 212 -1.54 -21.35 12.27
C ILE A 212 -0.59 -21.51 13.46
N PRO A 213 0.54 -22.26 13.30
CA PRO A 213 1.34 -22.72 14.44
C PRO A 213 1.98 -21.60 15.24
N ARG A 214 2.37 -20.51 14.58
CA ARG A 214 3.04 -19.37 15.23
C ARG A 214 2.56 -18.05 14.66
N ILE A 215 2.27 -17.11 15.54
CA ILE A 215 1.88 -15.75 15.20
C ILE A 215 2.85 -14.78 15.85
N ILE A 216 3.57 -14.02 15.02
CA ILE A 216 4.44 -12.93 15.45
C ILE A 216 3.77 -11.62 15.05
N TYR A 217 3.61 -10.72 16.00
CA TYR A 217 2.96 -9.45 15.75
C TYR A 217 3.82 -8.27 16.20
N SER A 218 4.03 -7.32 15.31
CA SER A 218 4.71 -6.07 15.60
C SER A 218 3.77 -4.88 15.41
N ASP A 219 3.64 -4.06 16.42
CA ASP A 219 2.84 -2.84 16.39
C ASP A 219 3.36 -1.82 17.39
N ALA A 220 3.10 -0.55 17.12
CA ALA A 220 3.37 0.55 18.04
C ALA A 220 2.32 0.67 19.16
N TYR A 221 1.19 -0.02 19.00
CA TYR A 221 0.06 0.00 19.93
C TYR A 221 -0.35 -1.41 20.34
N ALA A 222 -0.85 -1.55 21.55
CA ALA A 222 -1.46 -2.79 22.02
C ALA A 222 -2.87 -2.94 21.45
N SER A 223 -2.94 -3.30 20.18
CA SER A 223 -4.20 -3.57 19.48
C SER A 223 -4.75 -4.96 19.82
N GLU A 224 -5.96 -5.28 19.36
CA GLU A 224 -6.63 -6.55 19.63
C GLU A 224 -5.82 -7.76 19.15
N MET A 225 -5.01 -7.59 18.10
CA MET A 225 -4.18 -8.65 17.54
C MET A 225 -3.10 -9.14 18.53
N VAL A 226 -2.69 -8.32 19.49
CA VAL A 226 -1.73 -8.70 20.55
C VAL A 226 -2.20 -9.94 21.33
N ALA A 227 -3.53 -10.06 21.54
CA ALA A 227 -4.10 -11.19 22.26
C ALA A 227 -3.99 -12.53 21.54
N TYR A 228 -3.68 -12.52 20.25
CA TYR A 228 -3.56 -13.71 19.41
C TYR A 228 -2.11 -14.06 19.06
N ALA A 229 -1.16 -13.22 19.46
CA ALA A 229 0.24 -13.41 19.11
C ALA A 229 0.97 -14.27 20.13
N ASP A 230 1.81 -15.19 19.64
CA ASP A 230 2.75 -15.95 20.46
C ASP A 230 3.97 -15.12 20.83
N LEU A 231 4.34 -14.19 19.96
CA LEU A 231 5.43 -13.25 20.18
C LEU A 231 4.99 -11.85 19.72
N VAL A 232 5.10 -10.89 20.64
CA VAL A 232 4.87 -9.46 20.37
C VAL A 232 6.21 -8.74 20.30
N LEU A 233 6.40 -8.00 19.22
CA LEU A 233 7.56 -7.14 19.00
C LEU A 233 7.09 -5.68 19.06
N PRO A 234 7.24 -4.99 20.19
CA PRO A 234 6.85 -3.59 20.30
C PRO A 234 7.63 -2.71 19.33
N ASP A 235 6.89 -2.00 18.47
CA ASP A 235 7.46 -1.08 17.48
C ASP A 235 7.52 0.35 18.00
N THR A 236 8.34 1.16 17.40
CA THR A 236 8.39 2.61 17.60
C THR A 236 7.18 3.27 16.94
N THR A 237 6.74 4.39 17.48
CA THR A 237 5.73 5.23 16.85
C THR A 237 6.29 5.93 15.61
N TYR A 238 5.41 6.51 14.78
CA TYR A 238 5.82 7.30 13.61
C TYR A 238 6.72 8.50 13.96
N LEU A 239 6.61 9.02 15.18
CA LEU A 239 7.41 10.17 15.62
C LEU A 239 8.82 9.79 16.03
N GLU A 240 9.04 8.53 16.37
CA GLU A 240 10.28 8.02 16.97
C GLU A 240 11.20 7.28 16.00
N ARG A 241 10.82 7.15 14.72
CA ARG A 241 11.60 6.35 13.77
C ARG A 241 11.98 7.07 12.49
N PHE A 242 13.10 6.68 11.92
CA PHE A 242 13.41 6.95 10.53
C PHE A 242 12.49 6.16 9.62
N ASP A 243 12.12 6.75 8.49
CA ASP A 243 11.33 6.06 7.49
C ASP A 243 11.70 6.59 6.09
N ALA A 244 11.54 5.76 5.08
CA ALA A 244 11.64 6.18 3.69
C ALA A 244 10.21 6.45 3.17
N ILE A 245 10.03 7.60 2.52
CA ILE A 245 8.74 7.97 1.97
C ILE A 245 8.74 7.65 0.49
N SER A 246 7.80 6.81 0.06
CA SER A 246 7.58 6.55 -1.36
C SER A 246 7.25 7.85 -2.10
N LEU A 247 7.82 8.01 -3.28
CA LEU A 247 7.48 9.12 -4.18
C LEU A 247 5.99 9.18 -4.53
N LEU A 248 5.30 8.04 -4.46
CA LEU A 248 3.86 7.94 -4.70
C LEU A 248 3.02 8.69 -3.66
N ASP A 249 3.53 8.88 -2.47
CA ASP A 249 2.80 9.54 -1.38
C ASP A 249 3.05 11.06 -1.34
N ARG A 250 3.76 11.60 -2.31
CA ARG A 250 4.07 13.03 -2.37
C ARG A 250 3.10 13.78 -3.26
N PRO A 251 2.55 14.89 -2.77
CA PRO A 251 1.72 15.78 -3.59
C PRO A 251 2.54 16.54 -4.64
N ILE A 252 3.84 16.73 -4.43
CA ILE A 252 4.75 17.39 -5.36
C ILE A 252 5.93 16.45 -5.55
N SER A 253 5.97 15.76 -6.66
CA SER A 253 7.16 15.02 -7.02
C SER A 253 8.08 15.93 -7.81
N ASP A 254 9.20 16.28 -7.23
CA ASP A 254 10.36 16.67 -8.00
C ASP A 254 10.91 15.42 -8.67
N ALA A 255 10.15 15.00 -9.65
CA ALA A 255 10.25 13.72 -10.25
C ALA A 255 11.54 13.47 -11.05
N ASP A 256 12.42 14.45 -11.13
CA ASP A 256 13.71 14.35 -11.79
C ASP A 256 14.77 13.64 -10.93
N GLY A 257 14.49 13.49 -9.64
CA GLY A 257 15.38 12.78 -8.73
C GLY A 257 14.88 11.37 -8.45
N ALA A 258 15.59 10.38 -8.93
CA ALA A 258 15.37 8.99 -8.50
C ALA A 258 15.90 8.80 -7.07
N SER A 259 15.50 9.65 -6.15
CA SER A 259 15.86 9.56 -4.72
C SER A 259 14.62 9.48 -3.87
N ASP A 260 14.62 8.57 -2.90
CA ASP A 260 13.58 8.54 -1.88
C ASP A 260 13.84 9.61 -0.84
N ALA A 261 12.78 10.19 -0.28
CA ALA A 261 12.92 11.06 0.87
C ALA A 261 13.02 10.25 2.14
N ILE A 262 13.84 10.73 3.05
CA ILE A 262 13.91 10.23 4.40
C ILE A 262 13.09 11.12 5.32
N ARG A 263 12.27 10.50 6.13
CA ARG A 263 11.64 11.15 7.27
C ARG A 263 12.50 10.88 8.51
N HIS A 264 13.02 11.95 9.09
CA HIS A 264 13.73 11.88 10.36
C HIS A 264 12.73 11.77 11.53
N PRO A 265 13.10 11.12 12.62
CA PRO A 265 12.30 11.12 13.85
C PRO A 265 12.16 12.54 14.41
N VAL A 266 10.98 12.84 14.89
CA VAL A 266 10.68 14.14 15.55
C VAL A 266 11.05 14.06 17.02
N LEU A 267 10.93 12.86 17.59
CA LEU A 267 11.26 12.55 18.98
C LEU A 267 12.34 11.48 19.00
N ALA A 268 13.26 11.58 19.92
CA ALA A 268 14.13 10.44 20.22
C ALA A 268 13.30 9.30 20.79
N PRO A 269 13.58 8.02 20.44
CA PRO A 269 12.89 6.91 21.05
C PRO A 269 13.04 6.98 22.57
N GLU A 270 11.92 6.96 23.26
CA GLU A 270 11.98 6.89 24.73
C GLU A 270 12.58 5.54 25.14
N THR A 271 13.66 5.59 25.87
CA THR A 271 14.37 4.41 26.33
C THR A 271 13.84 3.89 27.67
N GLN A 272 13.01 4.68 28.35
CA GLN A 272 12.42 4.35 29.65
C GLN A 272 10.92 4.66 29.66
N ASP A 273 10.16 3.88 30.41
CA ASP A 273 8.75 4.18 30.69
C ASP A 273 8.61 5.23 31.82
N VAL A 274 7.36 5.53 32.20
CA VAL A 274 7.05 6.52 33.23
C VAL A 274 7.56 6.13 34.61
N GLU A 275 7.85 4.86 34.85
CA GLU A 275 8.46 4.34 36.08
C GLU A 275 9.97 4.22 36.01
N GLY A 276 10.59 4.66 34.91
CA GLY A 276 12.05 4.61 34.72
C GLY A 276 12.61 3.22 34.34
N ARG A 277 11.76 2.27 33.96
CA ARG A 277 12.19 0.95 33.49
C ARG A 277 12.58 0.99 31.99
N PRO A 278 13.62 0.22 31.60
CA PRO A 278 13.96 0.14 30.17
C PRO A 278 12.76 -0.28 29.31
N ARG A 279 12.53 0.44 28.24
CA ARG A 279 11.56 0.05 27.21
C ARG A 279 12.22 -0.90 26.22
N ASP A 280 11.56 -2.03 25.97
CA ASP A 280 11.95 -2.98 24.92
C ASP A 280 11.16 -2.67 23.65
N VAL A 281 11.49 -1.56 23.02
CA VAL A 281 10.85 -1.05 21.80
C VAL A 281 11.90 -0.91 20.71
N ARG A 282 11.60 -1.43 19.52
CA ARG A 282 12.53 -1.39 18.40
C ARG A 282 11.79 -1.27 17.08
N GLY A 283 12.24 -0.38 16.21
CA GLY A 283 11.65 -0.21 14.88
C GLY A 283 11.62 -1.52 14.09
N PHE A 284 10.48 -1.88 13.55
CA PHE A 284 10.27 -3.15 12.85
C PHE A 284 11.27 -3.37 11.71
N GLN A 285 11.61 -2.32 10.95
CA GLN A 285 12.61 -2.42 9.89
C GLN A 285 13.98 -2.82 10.42
N SER A 286 14.37 -2.30 11.61
CA SER A 286 15.63 -2.70 12.27
C SER A 286 15.60 -4.15 12.74
N VAL A 287 14.44 -4.63 13.19
CA VAL A 287 14.24 -6.04 13.54
C VAL A 287 14.42 -6.92 12.29
N LEU A 288 13.86 -6.52 11.15
CA LEU A 288 14.00 -7.28 9.89
C LEU A 288 15.45 -7.30 9.39
N ILE A 289 16.19 -6.21 9.53
CA ILE A 289 17.60 -6.14 9.16
C ILE A 289 18.44 -7.12 10.01
N GLU A 290 18.24 -7.10 11.31
CA GLU A 290 18.95 -8.03 12.20
C GLU A 290 18.56 -9.48 11.94
N LEU A 291 17.27 -9.76 11.78
CA LEU A 291 16.79 -11.10 11.45
C LEU A 291 17.38 -11.59 10.12
N GLY A 292 17.38 -10.74 9.10
CA GLY A 292 18.00 -11.07 7.82
C GLY A 292 19.50 -11.33 7.92
N ALA A 293 20.21 -10.56 8.71
CA ALA A 293 21.63 -10.79 8.96
C ALA A 293 21.86 -12.13 9.70
N ARG A 294 21.08 -12.43 10.73
CA ARG A 294 21.16 -13.71 11.46
C ARG A 294 20.83 -14.94 10.60
N LEU A 295 19.96 -14.75 9.61
CA LEU A 295 19.62 -15.78 8.63
C LEU A 295 20.61 -15.88 7.46
N GLY A 296 21.62 -15.02 7.42
CA GLY A 296 22.60 -14.97 6.35
C GLY A 296 22.00 -14.55 5.00
N LEU A 297 20.93 -13.74 5.01
CA LEU A 297 20.29 -13.31 3.77
C LEU A 297 21.21 -12.42 2.95
N PRO A 298 21.31 -12.64 1.62
CA PRO A 298 22.10 -11.81 0.72
C PRO A 298 21.77 -10.32 0.87
N GLY A 299 22.81 -9.51 1.01
CA GLY A 299 22.67 -8.06 1.14
C GLY A 299 22.45 -7.55 2.58
N LEU A 300 22.16 -8.43 3.54
CA LEU A 300 22.00 -8.07 4.95
C LEU A 300 23.12 -8.61 5.85
N ALA A 301 23.81 -9.66 5.43
CA ALA A 301 25.01 -10.19 6.08
C ALA A 301 26.23 -10.00 5.19
N ASN A 302 27.38 -9.86 5.80
CA ASN A 302 28.69 -9.97 5.16
C ASN A 302 29.06 -11.44 4.95
N ASP A 303 30.07 -11.71 4.13
CA ASP A 303 30.55 -13.07 3.84
C ASP A 303 31.04 -13.82 5.08
N ASP A 304 31.48 -13.09 6.10
CA ASP A 304 31.90 -13.62 7.40
C ASP A 304 30.73 -13.87 8.38
N GLY A 305 29.49 -13.63 7.94
CA GLY A 305 28.29 -13.79 8.75
C GLY A 305 27.97 -12.62 9.68
N THR A 306 28.78 -11.56 9.69
CA THR A 306 28.47 -10.37 10.48
C THR A 306 27.38 -9.53 9.84
N PRO A 307 26.58 -8.78 10.61
CA PRO A 307 25.58 -7.86 10.05
C PRO A 307 26.21 -6.79 9.17
N LYS A 308 25.69 -6.59 7.97
CA LYS A 308 26.11 -5.54 7.06
C LYS A 308 25.66 -4.15 7.51
N TYR A 309 24.53 -4.08 8.18
CA TYR A 309 23.94 -2.85 8.71
C TYR A 309 23.62 -3.01 10.19
N ARG A 310 23.81 -1.94 10.94
CA ARG A 310 23.52 -1.89 12.37
C ARG A 310 22.02 -1.85 12.66
N ASP A 311 21.30 -1.02 11.93
CA ASP A 311 19.88 -0.72 12.08
C ASP A 311 19.31 -0.12 10.79
N TYR A 312 18.03 0.24 10.80
CA TYR A 312 17.38 0.82 9.63
C TYR A 312 17.91 2.20 9.25
N ALA A 313 18.30 3.03 10.22
CA ALA A 313 18.90 4.33 9.93
C ALA A 313 20.23 4.18 9.16
N ASP A 314 21.07 3.23 9.58
CA ASP A 314 22.30 2.86 8.88
C ASP A 314 22.02 2.27 7.48
N TYR A 315 20.99 1.42 7.38
CA TYR A 315 20.57 0.84 6.11
C TYR A 315 20.13 1.89 5.10
N ILE A 316 19.26 2.84 5.49
CA ILE A 316 18.75 3.88 4.58
C ILE A 316 19.90 4.65 3.93
N VAL A 317 20.94 4.94 4.68
CA VAL A 317 22.09 5.73 4.19
C VAL A 317 23.03 4.89 3.33
N ARG A 318 23.28 3.64 3.72
CA ARG A 318 24.38 2.83 3.19
C ARG A 318 23.97 1.74 2.22
N HIS A 319 22.68 1.44 2.07
CA HIS A 319 22.25 0.38 1.16
C HIS A 319 22.68 0.67 -0.28
N GLU A 320 22.98 -0.38 -1.01
CA GLU A 320 23.33 -0.28 -2.42
C GLU A 320 22.12 0.16 -3.24
N ARG A 321 22.30 1.22 -4.00
CA ARG A 321 21.26 1.76 -4.89
C ARG A 321 21.47 1.29 -6.31
N ALA A 322 20.39 1.19 -7.06
CA ALA A 322 20.48 0.93 -8.49
C ALA A 322 21.23 2.07 -9.20
N PRO A 323 21.95 1.77 -10.29
CA PRO A 323 22.58 2.81 -11.11
C PRO A 323 21.58 3.89 -11.52
N GLY A 324 21.95 5.14 -11.40
CA GLY A 324 21.10 6.29 -11.70
C GLY A 324 20.19 6.76 -10.55
N VAL A 325 20.19 6.05 -9.43
CA VAL A 325 19.50 6.49 -8.21
C VAL A 325 20.46 7.34 -7.38
N GLY A 326 20.09 8.58 -7.11
CA GLY A 326 20.87 9.51 -6.31
C GLY A 326 20.94 9.17 -4.82
N LEU A 327 21.68 9.99 -4.09
CA LEU A 327 21.66 9.94 -2.62
C LEU A 327 20.27 10.28 -2.10
N LEU A 328 19.95 9.71 -0.94
CA LEU A 328 18.70 10.05 -0.27
C LEU A 328 18.72 11.52 0.14
N ALA A 329 17.60 12.19 -0.13
CA ALA A 329 17.38 13.54 0.36
C ALA A 329 16.90 13.45 1.81
N GLY A 330 17.68 13.97 2.73
CA GLY A 330 17.36 14.03 4.15
C GLY A 330 17.30 15.47 4.64
#